data_a7b1b32da3dfcbb0a4262aa5f74fba62
#
_entry.id   a7b1b32da3dfcbb0a4262aa5f74fba62
#
_cell.length_a   1.000
_cell.length_b   1.000
_cell.length_c   1.000
_cell.angle_alpha   90.00
_cell.angle_beta   90.00
_cell.angle_gamma   90.00
#
_symmetry.space_group_name_H-M   'P 1'
#
loop_
_entity.id
_entity.type
_entity.pdbx_description
1 polymer ?
#
loop_
_entity_poly.entity_id
_entity_poly.type
_entity_poly.pdbx_seq_one_letter_code
_entity_poly.pdbx_strand_id
1 'polypeptide(L)'
;VIFFNKKYSVSTNEIDIKVISSLSQIDLSNYNTLESILRKLTERKAISKELEERWKSKEHYEEFINIIQNNYIVTPPYNNERLSRQCGMFLLAGCFNFVYTESISESSIEKGYKDLRDEFDRNFFYISGENKKAILEELDTYNINEATLFPELEHQLSYIKNKKNAKIKASSEFIKFDSNDIKTQIIKAD
;
A
#
# COMPACT_ATOMS: atom_id res chain seq x y z
N VAL A 1 10.17 -5.27 5.34
CA VAL A 1 9.85 -4.21 4.38
C VAL A 1 10.00 -4.76 2.98
N ILE A 2 9.02 -4.49 2.14
CA ILE A 2 9.02 -4.91 0.72
C ILE A 2 9.04 -3.63 -0.11
N PHE A 3 9.93 -3.56 -1.10
CA PHE A 3 10.00 -2.45 -2.04
C PHE A 3 9.31 -2.82 -3.35
N PHE A 4 8.43 -1.95 -3.82
CA PHE A 4 7.72 -2.11 -5.09
C PHE A 4 8.30 -1.18 -6.15
N ASN A 5 8.39 -1.68 -7.37
CA ASN A 5 8.78 -0.83 -8.49
C ASN A 5 7.61 0.09 -8.89
N LYS A 6 7.82 1.41 -8.83
CA LYS A 6 6.82 2.44 -9.18
C LYS A 6 6.32 2.36 -10.64
N LYS A 7 6.96 1.55 -11.49
CA LYS A 7 6.61 1.41 -12.91
C LYS A 7 5.15 0.97 -13.15
N TYR A 8 4.52 0.35 -12.16
CA TYR A 8 3.15 -0.17 -12.24
C TYR A 8 2.10 0.69 -11.50
N SER A 9 2.43 1.94 -11.19
CA SER A 9 1.48 2.83 -10.52
C SER A 9 0.46 3.37 -11.52
N VAL A 10 -0.82 3.18 -11.22
CA VAL A 10 -1.95 3.65 -12.02
C VAL A 10 -2.90 4.50 -11.20
N SER A 11 -3.63 5.39 -11.88
CA SER A 11 -4.67 6.21 -11.27
C SER A 11 -5.94 5.39 -11.01
N THR A 12 -6.71 5.75 -9.99
CA THR A 12 -8.02 5.16 -9.72
C THR A 12 -9.04 5.35 -10.84
N ASN A 13 -8.78 6.27 -11.76
CA ASN A 13 -9.66 6.54 -12.90
C ASN A 13 -9.35 5.69 -14.13
N GLU A 14 -8.24 4.95 -14.12
CA GLU A 14 -7.87 4.09 -15.22
C GLU A 14 -8.90 2.96 -15.43
N ILE A 15 -9.04 2.55 -16.68
CA ILE A 15 -9.99 1.51 -17.09
C ILE A 15 -9.76 0.20 -16.35
N ASP A 16 -8.50 -0.15 -16.14
CA ASP A 16 -8.07 -1.38 -15.49
C ASP A 16 -8.63 -1.48 -14.07
N ILE A 17 -8.53 -0.37 -13.31
CA ILE A 17 -9.03 -0.31 -11.93
C ILE A 17 -10.56 -0.37 -11.90
N LYS A 18 -11.23 0.30 -12.83
CA LYS A 18 -12.70 0.23 -12.95
C LYS A 18 -13.18 -1.19 -13.24
N VAL A 19 -12.49 -1.89 -14.14
CA VAL A 19 -12.80 -3.28 -14.49
C VAL A 19 -12.66 -4.18 -13.28
N ILE A 20 -11.49 -4.19 -12.62
CA ILE A 20 -11.23 -5.08 -11.48
C ILE A 20 -12.16 -4.76 -10.31
N SER A 21 -12.37 -3.49 -9.99
CA SER A 21 -13.29 -3.07 -8.93
C SER A 21 -14.72 -3.51 -9.21
N SER A 22 -15.16 -3.45 -10.48
CA SER A 22 -16.50 -3.88 -10.86
C SER A 22 -16.62 -5.41 -10.84
N LEU A 23 -15.57 -6.13 -11.27
CA LEU A 23 -15.54 -7.60 -11.21
C LEU A 23 -15.63 -8.13 -9.78
N SER A 24 -14.98 -7.48 -8.83
CA SER A 24 -15.04 -7.89 -7.41
C SER A 24 -16.45 -7.85 -6.82
N GLN A 25 -17.36 -7.09 -7.45
CA GLN A 25 -18.76 -6.93 -7.06
C GLN A 25 -19.74 -7.80 -7.87
N ILE A 26 -19.23 -8.57 -8.83
CA ILE A 26 -20.04 -9.48 -9.64
C ILE A 26 -20.02 -10.87 -8.99
N ASP A 27 -21.20 -11.46 -8.83
CA ASP A 27 -21.32 -12.86 -8.45
C ASP A 27 -21.01 -13.75 -9.66
N LEU A 28 -19.79 -14.29 -9.71
CA LEU A 28 -19.31 -15.11 -10.80
C LEU A 28 -20.05 -16.46 -10.93
N SER A 29 -20.81 -16.88 -9.92
CA SER A 29 -21.63 -18.08 -10.03
C SER A 29 -22.75 -17.92 -11.09
N ASN A 30 -23.21 -16.71 -11.28
CA ASN A 30 -24.27 -16.36 -12.23
C ASN A 30 -23.75 -15.80 -13.57
N TYR A 31 -22.50 -15.34 -13.59
CA TYR A 31 -21.88 -14.67 -14.75
C TYR A 31 -20.45 -15.16 -14.89
N ASN A 32 -20.28 -16.39 -15.37
CA ASN A 32 -18.97 -17.03 -15.45
C ASN A 32 -18.36 -17.04 -16.87
N THR A 33 -19.16 -16.82 -17.91
CA THR A 33 -18.64 -16.74 -19.29
C THR A 33 -18.09 -15.34 -19.57
N LEU A 34 -17.06 -15.27 -20.43
CA LEU A 34 -16.46 -13.99 -20.83
C LEU A 34 -17.52 -13.02 -21.36
N GLU A 35 -18.41 -13.50 -22.25
CA GLU A 35 -19.45 -12.64 -22.82
C GLU A 35 -20.41 -12.08 -21.77
N SER A 36 -20.87 -12.94 -20.82
CA SER A 36 -21.77 -12.52 -19.77
C SER A 36 -21.16 -11.49 -18.84
N ILE A 37 -19.86 -11.64 -18.56
CA ILE A 37 -19.11 -10.72 -17.71
C ILE A 37 -18.87 -9.38 -18.41
N LEU A 38 -18.44 -9.38 -19.66
CA LEU A 38 -18.22 -8.14 -20.41
C LEU A 38 -19.53 -7.35 -20.54
N ARG A 39 -20.64 -8.02 -20.83
CA ARG A 39 -21.96 -7.39 -20.84
C ARG A 39 -22.31 -6.78 -19.48
N LYS A 40 -22.00 -7.49 -18.38
CA LYS A 40 -22.25 -6.99 -17.02
C LYS A 40 -21.40 -5.79 -16.67
N LEU A 41 -20.16 -5.75 -17.12
CA LEU A 41 -19.27 -4.58 -16.97
C LEU A 41 -19.81 -3.37 -17.74
N THR A 42 -20.36 -3.57 -18.92
CA THR A 42 -21.02 -2.50 -19.71
C THR A 42 -22.27 -1.99 -19.02
N GLU A 43 -23.15 -2.86 -18.51
CA GLU A 43 -24.33 -2.47 -17.73
C GLU A 43 -23.95 -1.62 -16.50
N ARG A 44 -22.82 -1.92 -15.86
CA ARG A 44 -22.28 -1.17 -14.71
C ARG A 44 -21.52 0.10 -15.12
N LYS A 45 -21.40 0.39 -16.40
CA LYS A 45 -20.62 1.52 -16.94
C LYS A 45 -19.13 1.47 -16.58
N ALA A 46 -18.61 0.30 -16.30
CA ALA A 46 -17.19 0.10 -16.08
C ALA A 46 -16.42 0.15 -17.39
N ILE A 47 -17.02 -0.33 -18.49
CA ILE A 47 -16.49 -0.27 -19.85
C ILE A 47 -17.53 0.31 -20.82
N SER A 48 -17.08 0.78 -21.96
CA SER A 48 -17.97 1.21 -23.05
C SER A 48 -18.44 -0.01 -23.89
N LYS A 49 -19.48 0.18 -24.69
CA LYS A 49 -19.97 -0.86 -25.59
C LYS A 49 -18.97 -1.19 -26.69
N GLU A 50 -18.25 -0.20 -27.18
CA GLU A 50 -17.17 -0.39 -28.17
C GLU A 50 -16.06 -1.27 -27.60
N LEU A 51 -15.72 -1.08 -26.31
CA LEU A 51 -14.69 -1.88 -25.65
C LEU A 51 -15.18 -3.31 -25.37
N GLU A 52 -16.46 -3.50 -25.03
CA GLU A 52 -17.11 -4.80 -24.91
C GLU A 52 -16.97 -5.60 -26.21
N GLU A 53 -17.37 -5.02 -27.35
CA GLU A 53 -17.29 -5.68 -28.65
C GLU A 53 -15.82 -5.96 -29.06
N ARG A 54 -14.91 -5.05 -28.78
CA ARG A 54 -13.49 -5.24 -29.02
C ARG A 54 -12.93 -6.46 -28.26
N TRP A 55 -13.23 -6.57 -26.99
CA TRP A 55 -12.70 -7.66 -26.14
C TRP A 55 -13.37 -9.03 -26.38
N LYS A 56 -14.52 -9.06 -27.05
CA LYS A 56 -15.09 -10.32 -27.56
C LYS A 56 -14.35 -10.90 -28.76
N SER A 57 -13.52 -10.10 -29.44
CA SER A 57 -12.80 -10.54 -30.62
C SER A 57 -11.55 -11.36 -30.28
N LYS A 58 -11.18 -12.30 -31.16
CA LYS A 58 -9.96 -13.12 -31.03
C LYS A 58 -8.67 -12.31 -31.00
N GLU A 59 -8.68 -11.12 -31.57
CA GLU A 59 -7.50 -10.28 -31.69
C GLU A 59 -7.23 -9.46 -30.41
N HIS A 60 -8.26 -9.21 -29.60
CA HIS A 60 -8.17 -8.23 -28.51
C HIS A 60 -8.58 -8.76 -27.12
N TYR A 61 -9.07 -10.01 -27.01
CA TYR A 61 -9.47 -10.56 -25.71
C TYR A 61 -8.30 -10.62 -24.70
N GLU A 62 -7.07 -10.75 -25.19
CA GLU A 62 -5.87 -10.77 -24.35
C GLU A 62 -5.65 -9.46 -23.60
N GLU A 63 -6.14 -8.34 -24.13
CA GLU A 63 -6.09 -7.05 -23.42
C GLU A 63 -6.88 -7.13 -22.11
N PHE A 64 -8.09 -7.70 -22.16
CA PHE A 64 -8.92 -7.89 -20.99
C PHE A 64 -8.30 -8.89 -20.00
N ILE A 65 -7.74 -10.01 -20.49
CA ILE A 65 -7.09 -11.01 -19.64
C ILE A 65 -5.92 -10.39 -18.91
N ASN A 66 -5.09 -9.63 -19.59
CA ASN A 66 -3.98 -8.92 -18.96
C ASN A 66 -4.45 -7.99 -17.85
N ILE A 67 -5.56 -7.26 -18.03
CA ILE A 67 -6.13 -6.41 -17.01
C ILE A 67 -6.49 -7.22 -15.76
N ILE A 68 -7.21 -8.31 -15.89
CA ILE A 68 -7.73 -9.08 -14.74
C ILE A 68 -6.68 -9.90 -14.00
N GLN A 69 -5.55 -10.20 -14.66
CA GLN A 69 -4.46 -11.00 -14.09
C GLN A 69 -3.33 -10.17 -13.50
N ASN A 70 -3.20 -8.91 -13.90
CA ASN A 70 -2.10 -8.07 -13.43
C ASN A 70 -2.34 -7.50 -12.03
N ASN A 71 -1.24 -7.23 -11.33
CA ASN A 71 -1.24 -6.51 -10.07
C ASN A 71 -0.97 -5.02 -10.30
N TYR A 72 -1.67 -4.17 -9.57
CA TYR A 72 -1.59 -2.72 -9.73
C TYR A 72 -1.23 -2.03 -8.43
N ILE A 73 -0.34 -1.04 -8.51
CA ILE A 73 -0.13 -0.08 -7.44
C ILE A 73 -1.03 1.12 -7.75
N VAL A 74 -2.06 1.30 -6.94
CA VAL A 74 -3.08 2.33 -7.15
C VAL A 74 -2.76 3.55 -6.32
N THR A 75 -2.60 4.70 -6.98
CA THR A 75 -2.48 5.99 -6.33
C THR A 75 -3.89 6.54 -6.07
N PRO A 76 -4.32 6.65 -4.80
CA PRO A 76 -5.62 7.22 -4.48
C PRO A 76 -5.66 8.73 -4.77
N PRO A 77 -6.83 9.31 -5.01
CA PRO A 77 -6.97 10.76 -4.99
C PRO A 77 -6.63 11.25 -3.58
N TYR A 78 -5.75 12.26 -3.48
CA TYR A 78 -5.27 12.80 -2.20
C TYR A 78 -6.31 13.70 -1.52
N ASN A 79 -7.53 13.21 -1.33
CA ASN A 79 -8.57 13.86 -0.55
C ASN A 79 -8.56 13.47 0.94
N ASN A 80 -7.66 12.56 1.33
CA ASN A 80 -7.43 12.16 2.70
C ASN A 80 -6.04 12.65 3.13
N GLU A 81 -5.99 13.55 4.10
CA GLU A 81 -4.76 14.18 4.58
C GLU A 81 -3.73 13.18 5.11
N ARG A 82 -4.19 12.13 5.80
CA ARG A 82 -3.32 11.06 6.29
C ARG A 82 -2.64 10.30 5.15
N LEU A 83 -3.39 9.88 4.13
CA LEU A 83 -2.83 9.21 2.96
C LEU A 83 -1.84 10.10 2.21
N SER A 84 -2.15 11.40 2.11
CA SER A 84 -1.25 12.37 1.49
C SER A 84 0.08 12.50 2.25
N ARG A 85 0.02 12.66 3.57
CA ARG A 85 1.22 12.78 4.42
C ARG A 85 2.09 11.52 4.42
N GLN A 86 1.47 10.35 4.33
CA GLN A 86 2.16 9.06 4.29
C GLN A 86 2.58 8.64 2.89
N CYS A 87 2.27 9.43 1.86
CA CYS A 87 2.42 9.02 0.45
C CYS A 87 1.82 7.63 0.17
N GLY A 88 0.66 7.36 0.81
CA GLY A 88 0.02 6.05 0.81
C GLY A 88 -0.44 5.63 -0.58
N MET A 89 -0.24 4.35 -0.90
CA MET A 89 -0.71 3.71 -2.12
C MET A 89 -1.41 2.40 -1.76
N PHE A 90 -2.27 1.92 -2.65
CA PHE A 90 -2.91 0.62 -2.50
C PHE A 90 -2.33 -0.39 -3.49
N LEU A 91 -2.16 -1.62 -3.03
CA LEU A 91 -1.88 -2.74 -3.90
C LEU A 91 -3.20 -3.44 -4.24
N LEU A 92 -3.56 -3.44 -5.51
CA LEU A 92 -4.70 -4.17 -6.05
C LEU A 92 -4.18 -5.39 -6.79
N ALA A 93 -4.38 -6.56 -6.21
CA ALA A 93 -3.94 -7.81 -6.81
C ALA A 93 -4.91 -8.27 -7.89
N GLY A 94 -4.39 -8.77 -9.00
CA GLY A 94 -5.15 -9.50 -9.99
C GLY A 94 -5.60 -10.84 -9.39
N CYS A 95 -6.89 -10.96 -9.15
CA CYS A 95 -7.47 -12.12 -8.45
C CYS A 95 -8.33 -12.99 -9.37
N PHE A 96 -8.08 -12.96 -10.68
CA PHE A 96 -8.91 -13.67 -11.65
C PHE A 96 -8.06 -14.46 -12.64
N ASN A 97 -8.46 -15.69 -12.88
CA ASN A 97 -7.90 -16.54 -13.91
C ASN A 97 -8.88 -16.65 -15.08
N PHE A 98 -8.33 -16.64 -16.28
CA PHE A 98 -9.08 -16.91 -17.50
C PHE A 98 -8.95 -18.39 -17.83
N VAL A 99 -10.07 -19.07 -17.98
CA VAL A 99 -10.13 -20.46 -18.38
C VAL A 99 -10.57 -20.53 -19.83
N TYR A 100 -9.61 -20.81 -20.70
CA TYR A 100 -9.84 -20.89 -22.13
C TYR A 100 -10.60 -22.16 -22.52
N THR A 101 -11.60 -22.00 -23.39
CA THR A 101 -12.31 -23.10 -24.04
C THR A 101 -12.15 -23.00 -25.57
N GLU A 102 -12.76 -23.90 -26.34
CA GLU A 102 -12.70 -23.87 -27.82
C GLU A 102 -13.26 -22.59 -28.43
N SER A 103 -14.23 -21.97 -27.72
CA SER A 103 -14.80 -20.67 -28.09
C SER A 103 -14.47 -19.63 -27.03
N ILE A 104 -14.00 -18.44 -27.46
CA ILE A 104 -13.71 -17.32 -26.54
C ILE A 104 -14.96 -16.91 -25.77
N SER A 105 -16.12 -16.92 -26.41
CA SER A 105 -17.40 -16.57 -25.76
C SER A 105 -17.80 -17.50 -24.63
N GLU A 106 -17.38 -18.76 -24.69
CA GLU A 106 -17.63 -19.79 -23.68
C GLU A 106 -16.54 -19.86 -22.62
N SER A 107 -15.41 -19.19 -22.84
CA SER A 107 -14.33 -19.13 -21.86
C SER A 107 -14.83 -18.50 -20.58
N SER A 108 -14.38 -19.04 -19.45
CA SER A 108 -14.83 -18.60 -18.14
C SER A 108 -13.76 -17.79 -17.41
N ILE A 109 -14.23 -17.03 -16.42
CA ILE A 109 -13.38 -16.30 -15.50
C ILE A 109 -13.62 -16.85 -14.10
N GLU A 110 -12.54 -17.28 -13.47
CA GLU A 110 -12.56 -17.85 -12.14
C GLU A 110 -11.74 -17.00 -11.17
N LYS A 111 -12.09 -17.04 -9.88
CA LYS A 111 -11.25 -16.43 -8.85
C LYS A 111 -9.96 -17.23 -8.74
N GLY A 112 -8.84 -16.53 -8.83
CA GLY A 112 -7.51 -17.08 -8.68
C GLY A 112 -6.60 -16.09 -7.97
N TYR A 113 -5.50 -16.58 -7.40
CA TYR A 113 -4.51 -15.75 -6.77
C TYR A 113 -3.19 -15.92 -7.51
N LYS A 114 -2.71 -14.83 -8.09
CA LYS A 114 -1.34 -14.78 -8.58
C LYS A 114 -0.38 -14.59 -7.41
N ASP A 115 0.72 -15.34 -7.38
CA ASP A 115 1.72 -15.15 -6.33
C ASP A 115 2.39 -13.78 -6.51
N LEU A 116 2.04 -12.86 -5.62
CA LEU A 116 2.62 -11.52 -5.57
C LEU A 116 4.16 -11.52 -5.43
N ARG A 117 4.73 -12.61 -4.92
CA ARG A 117 6.18 -12.72 -4.75
C ARG A 117 6.92 -12.87 -6.07
N ASP A 118 6.27 -13.39 -7.10
CA ASP A 118 6.90 -13.62 -8.40
C ASP A 118 6.97 -12.34 -9.24
N GLU A 119 6.09 -11.38 -8.98
CA GLU A 119 6.03 -10.10 -9.72
C GLU A 119 6.84 -8.98 -9.10
N PHE A 120 6.94 -8.97 -7.79
CA PHE A 120 7.68 -7.94 -7.09
C PHE A 120 9.08 -8.45 -6.80
N ASP A 121 10.09 -7.76 -7.33
CA ASP A 121 11.50 -8.03 -7.08
C ASP A 121 11.70 -8.33 -5.59
N ARG A 122 12.27 -9.50 -5.27
CA ARG A 122 12.33 -10.11 -3.93
C ARG A 122 13.24 -9.36 -2.96
N ASN A 123 13.26 -8.05 -3.04
CA ASN A 123 14.02 -7.23 -2.10
C ASN A 123 13.25 -7.11 -0.77
N PHE A 124 13.39 -8.13 0.06
CA PHE A 124 12.90 -8.13 1.42
C PHE A 124 13.97 -7.58 2.35
N PHE A 125 13.63 -6.54 3.09
CA PHE A 125 14.45 -6.06 4.18
C PHE A 125 13.84 -6.47 5.51
N TYR A 126 14.62 -7.16 6.32
CA TYR A 126 14.24 -7.53 7.67
C TYR A 126 14.82 -6.51 8.65
N ILE A 127 13.96 -5.89 9.44
CA ILE A 127 14.33 -4.97 10.50
C ILE A 127 14.15 -5.69 11.83
N SER A 128 15.25 -5.97 12.56
CA SER A 128 15.18 -6.58 13.88
C SER A 128 14.50 -5.64 14.88
N GLY A 129 13.85 -6.20 15.92
CA GLY A 129 13.19 -5.44 16.97
C GLY A 129 14.15 -4.49 17.70
N GLU A 130 15.38 -4.89 17.87
CA GLU A 130 16.45 -4.13 18.55
C GLU A 130 16.82 -2.83 17.80
N ASN A 131 16.81 -2.87 16.47
CA ASN A 131 17.18 -1.72 15.64
C ASN A 131 16.03 -0.71 15.43
N LYS A 132 14.78 -1.07 15.78
CA LYS A 132 13.63 -0.20 15.51
C LYS A 132 13.74 1.16 16.17
N LYS A 133 14.22 1.21 17.40
CA LYS A 133 14.34 2.47 18.14
C LYS A 133 15.32 3.43 17.46
N ALA A 134 16.51 2.95 17.12
CA ALA A 134 17.54 3.75 16.45
C ALA A 134 17.05 4.27 15.09
N ILE A 135 16.38 3.42 14.32
CA ILE A 135 15.79 3.82 13.02
C ILE A 135 14.71 4.90 13.20
N LEU A 136 13.85 4.78 14.21
CA LEU A 136 12.83 5.80 14.49
C LEU A 136 13.43 7.14 14.93
N GLU A 137 14.51 7.10 15.72
CA GLU A 137 15.25 8.31 16.12
C GLU A 137 15.91 8.97 14.91
N GLU A 138 16.48 8.20 14.00
CA GLU A 138 17.05 8.71 12.75
C GLU A 138 15.98 9.31 11.84
N LEU A 139 14.85 8.64 11.65
CA LEU A 139 13.71 9.14 10.88
C LEU A 139 13.16 10.46 11.46
N ASP A 140 13.14 10.60 12.78
CA ASP A 140 12.71 11.84 13.43
C ASP A 140 13.63 13.03 13.09
N THR A 141 14.92 12.81 12.85
CA THR A 141 15.85 13.88 12.38
C THR A 141 15.50 14.39 10.99
N TYR A 142 14.90 13.53 10.15
CA TYR A 142 14.36 13.89 8.83
C TYR A 142 12.91 14.38 8.87
N ASN A 143 12.37 14.65 10.07
CA ASN A 143 10.98 15.05 10.28
C ASN A 143 9.95 13.99 9.83
N ILE A 144 10.33 12.72 9.83
CA ILE A 144 9.47 11.56 9.58
C ILE A 144 9.13 10.95 10.94
N ASN A 145 8.01 11.36 11.51
CA ASN A 145 7.61 10.98 12.87
C ASN A 145 6.07 10.92 13.01
N GLU A 146 5.60 10.54 14.18
CA GLU A 146 4.18 10.37 14.46
C GLU A 146 3.38 11.68 14.23
N ALA A 147 3.92 12.84 14.59
CA ALA A 147 3.23 14.10 14.43
C ALA A 147 3.12 14.57 12.97
N THR A 148 4.08 14.20 12.12
CA THR A 148 4.07 14.58 10.70
C THR A 148 3.28 13.62 9.83
N LEU A 149 3.28 12.33 10.17
CA LEU A 149 2.61 11.29 9.39
C LEU A 149 1.12 11.15 9.72
N PHE A 150 0.72 11.51 10.94
CA PHE A 150 -0.65 11.39 11.42
C PHE A 150 -1.22 12.77 11.74
N PRO A 151 -2.19 13.28 10.96
CA PRO A 151 -2.75 14.62 11.14
C PRO A 151 -3.61 14.79 12.38
N GLU A 152 -4.04 13.69 12.99
CA GLU A 152 -4.91 13.66 14.15
C GLU A 152 -4.21 14.28 15.38
N LEU A 153 -4.93 15.13 16.09
CA LEU A 153 -4.40 15.89 17.25
C LEU A 153 -3.82 14.98 18.34
N GLU A 154 -4.41 13.83 18.56
CA GLU A 154 -3.99 12.84 19.55
C GLU A 154 -2.55 12.35 19.30
N HIS A 155 -2.22 12.04 18.04
CA HIS A 155 -0.87 11.62 17.64
C HIS A 155 0.15 12.75 17.80
N GLN A 156 -0.23 13.96 17.44
CA GLN A 156 0.64 15.14 17.59
C GLN A 156 0.93 15.41 19.07
N LEU A 157 -0.09 15.38 19.93
CA LEU A 157 0.08 15.58 21.37
C LEU A 157 0.88 14.44 22.01
N SER A 158 0.66 13.19 21.61
CA SER A 158 1.43 12.04 22.07
C SER A 158 2.91 12.18 21.75
N TYR A 159 3.24 12.54 20.52
CA TYR A 159 4.61 12.78 20.09
C TYR A 159 5.29 13.89 20.91
N ILE A 160 4.63 15.06 21.08
CA ILE A 160 5.17 16.19 21.84
C ILE A 160 5.41 15.79 23.31
N LYS A 161 4.46 15.09 23.94
CA LYS A 161 4.57 14.60 25.31
C LYS A 161 5.76 13.65 25.48
N ASN A 162 5.91 12.70 24.58
CA ASN A 162 6.98 11.72 24.61
C ASN A 162 8.35 12.38 24.43
N LYS A 163 8.47 13.33 23.50
CA LYS A 163 9.70 14.09 23.26
C LYS A 163 10.09 14.98 24.43
N LYS A 164 9.09 15.59 25.11
CA LYS A 164 9.32 16.37 26.33
C LYS A 164 9.80 15.49 27.49
N ASN A 165 9.18 14.35 27.69
CA ASN A 165 9.56 13.42 28.75
C ASN A 165 10.98 12.86 28.54
N ALA A 166 11.35 12.55 27.30
CA ALA A 166 12.70 12.11 26.96
C ALA A 166 13.75 13.19 27.28
N LYS A 167 13.47 14.47 26.96
CA LYS A 167 14.36 15.59 27.31
C LYS A 167 14.52 15.79 28.83
N ILE A 168 13.43 15.70 29.59
CA ILE A 168 13.45 15.81 31.03
C ILE A 168 14.29 14.67 31.62
N LYS A 169 14.13 13.44 31.17
CA LYS A 169 14.90 12.29 31.65
C LYS A 169 16.38 12.44 31.34
N ALA A 170 16.76 12.83 30.12
CA ALA A 170 18.15 13.11 29.77
C ALA A 170 18.76 14.22 30.62
N SER A 171 18.03 15.32 30.89
CA SER A 171 18.50 16.41 31.72
C SER A 171 18.69 15.97 33.20
N SER A 172 17.83 15.10 33.71
CA SER A 172 17.94 14.58 35.09
C SER A 172 19.12 13.60 35.25
N GLU A 173 19.47 12.85 34.19
CA GLU A 173 20.66 12.00 34.18
C GLU A 173 21.95 12.85 34.14
N PHE A 174 21.96 13.94 33.40
CA PHE A 174 23.07 14.90 33.36
C PHE A 174 23.33 15.57 34.71
N ILE A 175 22.25 16.00 35.40
CA ILE A 175 22.35 16.58 36.75
C ILE A 175 22.87 15.57 37.76
N LYS A 176 22.51 14.30 37.66
CA LYS A 176 23.06 13.24 38.52
C LYS A 176 24.56 13.00 38.29
N PHE A 177 25.03 13.14 37.09
CA PHE A 177 26.46 12.98 36.73
C PHE A 177 27.30 14.13 37.34
N ASP A 178 26.83 15.38 37.16
CA ASP A 178 27.49 16.57 37.75
C ASP A 178 27.49 16.56 39.26
N SER A 179 26.44 16.07 39.92
CA SER A 179 26.44 15.99 41.40
C SER A 179 27.42 14.98 41.98
N ASN A 180 27.76 13.93 41.24
CA ASN A 180 28.76 12.94 41.63
C ASN A 180 30.19 13.45 41.41
N ASP A 181 30.42 14.21 40.34
CA ASP A 181 31.73 14.82 40.05
C ASP A 181 32.09 15.90 41.11
N ILE A 182 31.12 16.72 41.54
CA ILE A 182 31.33 17.72 42.56
C ILE A 182 31.68 17.09 43.92
N LYS A 183 31.02 15.98 44.29
CA LYS A 183 31.34 15.25 45.53
C LYS A 183 32.74 14.64 45.48
N THR A 184 33.17 14.16 44.34
CA THR A 184 34.53 13.58 44.19
C THR A 184 35.63 14.64 44.27
N GLN A 185 35.38 15.87 43.81
CA GLN A 185 36.30 17.00 43.93
C GLN A 185 36.41 17.53 45.37
N ILE A 186 35.30 17.57 46.13
CA ILE A 186 35.29 18.03 47.53
C ILE A 186 36.09 17.04 48.43
N ILE A 187 36.02 15.74 48.17
CA ILE A 187 36.77 14.73 48.97
C ILE A 187 38.29 14.75 48.71
N LYS A 188 38.74 15.35 47.56
CA LYS A 188 40.17 15.50 47.25
C LYS A 188 40.79 16.83 47.73
N ALA A 189 40.00 17.71 48.35
CA ALA A 189 40.46 19.02 48.81
C ALA A 189 40.68 19.11 50.33
N ASP A 190 40.42 18.00 51.09
CA ASP A 190 40.77 17.81 52.49
C ASP A 190 41.97 16.87 52.60
#